data_593e2ed4a7895df69a24eda909b4bc4f
#
_entry.id   593e2ed4a7895df69a24eda909b4bc4f
#
_cell.length_a   1.000
_cell.length_b   1.000
_cell.length_c   1.000
_cell.angle_alpha   90.00
_cell.angle_beta   90.00
_cell.angle_gamma   90.00
#
_symmetry.space_group_name_H-M   'P 1'
#
loop_
_entity.id
_entity.type
_entity.pdbx_description
1 polymer ?
#
loop_
_entity_poly.entity_id
_entity_poly.type
_entity_poly.pdbx_seq_one_letter_code
_entity_poly.pdbx_strand_id
1 'polypeptide(L)'
;MPRFCYHEKLSIAGNCRMCLVEMEKSPKPIASCAMPAAEGMVIKTNTEKVEKARKGVMEFLLANHPLDCPVCDQGGECDLQDQSMFYGIDKSRFKENKRYVPEKYMGPLIKTQMTRCIHCTRCIRFATEVAGVTELGAIGRGESMEITTYLEKSMESEM
;
A
#
# COMPACT_ATOMS: atom_id res chain seq x y z
N MET A 1 15.24 -2.43 0.16
CA MET A 1 14.34 -1.91 1.21
C MET A 1 12.91 -2.24 0.81
N PRO A 2 12.13 -2.99 1.63
CA PRO A 2 10.73 -3.32 1.31
C PRO A 2 9.86 -2.06 1.27
N ARG A 3 8.90 -2.02 0.36
CA ARG A 3 8.04 -0.84 0.13
C ARG A 3 6.77 -1.23 -0.63
N PHE A 4 5.67 -0.49 -0.43
CA PHE A 4 4.46 -0.60 -1.23
C PHE A 4 4.04 0.74 -1.82
N CYS A 5 3.93 1.80 -1.01
CA CYS A 5 3.45 3.09 -1.49
C CYS A 5 4.50 3.91 -2.25
N TYR A 6 5.77 3.75 -1.94
CA TYR A 6 6.85 4.51 -2.59
C TYR A 6 7.08 4.02 -4.02
N HIS A 7 7.24 4.97 -4.94
CA HIS A 7 7.69 4.75 -6.30
C HIS A 7 8.61 5.90 -6.73
N GLU A 8 9.65 5.60 -7.49
CA GLU A 8 10.72 6.56 -7.87
C GLU A 8 10.22 7.72 -8.72
N LYS A 9 9.15 7.51 -9.48
CA LYS A 9 8.55 8.50 -10.39
C LYS A 9 7.36 9.24 -9.81
N LEU A 10 7.03 9.01 -8.54
CA LEU A 10 5.86 9.60 -7.89
C LEU A 10 6.25 10.31 -6.59
N SER A 11 5.48 11.28 -6.17
CA SER A 11 5.64 11.93 -4.87
C SER A 11 5.57 10.93 -3.71
N ILE A 12 6.12 11.31 -2.56
CA ILE A 12 6.20 10.44 -1.37
C ILE A 12 4.87 10.44 -0.64
N ALA A 13 4.21 9.27 -0.54
CA ALA A 13 3.00 9.10 0.26
C ALA A 13 3.28 8.78 1.74
N GLY A 14 4.30 7.96 2.02
CA GLY A 14 4.71 7.58 3.37
C GLY A 14 3.66 6.81 4.19
N ASN A 15 2.63 6.26 3.57
CA ASN A 15 1.46 5.68 4.25
C ASN A 15 1.56 4.18 4.56
N CYS A 16 2.26 3.37 3.76
CA CYS A 16 2.32 1.92 3.98
C CYS A 16 3.20 1.49 5.15
N ARG A 17 4.19 2.28 5.52
CA ARG A 17 5.14 2.01 6.61
C ARG A 17 5.99 0.73 6.46
N MET A 18 6.00 0.09 5.31
CA MET A 18 6.82 -1.11 5.10
C MET A 18 8.33 -0.81 5.10
N CYS A 19 8.71 0.42 4.75
CA CYS A 19 10.10 0.87 4.70
C CYS A 19 10.68 1.35 6.05
N LEU A 20 10.05 1.02 7.17
CA LEU A 20 10.55 1.41 8.49
C LEU A 20 11.96 0.88 8.73
N VAL A 21 12.80 1.75 9.28
CA VAL A 21 14.17 1.47 9.71
C VAL A 21 14.43 2.07 11.08
N GLU A 22 15.43 1.58 11.77
CA GLU A 22 15.89 2.15 13.03
C GLU A 22 17.04 3.13 12.75
N MET A 23 16.93 4.32 13.30
CA MET A 23 17.97 5.34 13.25
C MET A 23 18.52 5.55 14.65
N GLU A 24 19.85 5.56 14.81
CA GLU A 24 20.49 5.89 16.10
C GLU A 24 20.01 7.25 16.61
N LYS A 25 19.81 7.35 17.90
CA LYS A 25 19.28 8.54 18.59
C LYS A 25 17.82 8.87 18.29
N SER A 26 17.11 8.06 17.49
CA SER A 26 15.66 8.21 17.31
C SER A 26 14.91 7.25 18.25
N PRO A 27 13.93 7.70 19.00
CA PRO A 27 13.16 6.85 19.92
C PRO A 27 12.22 5.88 19.16
N LYS A 28 11.88 6.20 17.91
CA LYS A 28 10.93 5.45 17.07
C LYS A 28 11.53 5.12 15.71
N PRO A 29 11.12 3.99 15.10
CA PRO A 29 11.45 3.71 13.71
C PRO A 29 10.97 4.83 12.79
N ILE A 30 11.76 5.11 11.76
CA ILE A 30 11.45 6.13 10.75
C ILE A 30 11.11 5.49 9.41
N ALA A 31 10.29 6.17 8.61
CA ALA A 31 9.99 5.76 7.25
C ALA A 31 11.12 6.22 6.32
N SER A 32 11.96 5.28 5.85
CA SER A 32 13.13 5.60 5.03
C SER A 32 12.79 6.28 3.70
N CYS A 33 11.59 6.05 3.17
CA CYS A 33 11.16 6.71 1.92
C CYS A 33 10.83 8.20 2.07
N ALA A 34 10.59 8.68 3.30
CA ALA A 34 10.17 10.05 3.59
C ALA A 34 11.20 10.87 4.37
N MET A 35 12.25 10.23 4.85
CA MET A 35 13.30 10.90 5.61
C MET A 35 14.47 11.27 4.69
N PRO A 36 14.83 12.54 4.57
CA PRO A 36 16.03 12.94 3.84
C PRO A 36 17.28 12.39 4.54
N ALA A 37 18.24 11.95 3.76
CA ALA A 37 19.54 11.53 4.29
C ALA A 37 20.36 12.76 4.74
N ALA A 38 21.02 12.64 5.87
CA ALA A 38 21.91 13.67 6.40
C ALA A 38 23.24 13.06 6.84
N GLU A 39 24.28 13.87 6.86
CA GLU A 39 25.61 13.44 7.28
C GLU A 39 25.59 12.95 8.74
N GLY A 40 26.32 11.89 9.01
CA GLY A 40 26.40 11.29 10.35
C GLY A 40 25.20 10.45 10.77
N MET A 41 24.21 10.23 9.90
CA MET A 41 23.10 9.32 10.18
C MET A 41 23.58 7.87 10.20
N VAL A 42 23.22 7.12 11.25
CA VAL A 42 23.45 5.68 11.35
C VAL A 42 22.11 4.98 11.29
N ILE A 43 21.92 4.18 10.23
CA ILE A 43 20.65 3.50 9.93
C ILE A 43 20.85 2.00 10.05
N LYS A 44 19.98 1.34 10.82
CA LYS A 44 19.93 -0.11 10.99
C LYS A 44 18.67 -0.65 10.31
N THR A 45 18.86 -1.63 9.42
CA THR A 45 17.78 -2.12 8.53
C THR A 45 17.28 -3.51 8.86
N ASN A 46 17.94 -4.23 9.77
CA ASN A 46 17.69 -5.63 10.09
C ASN A 46 17.72 -5.93 11.60
N THR A 47 17.37 -4.95 12.43
CA THR A 47 17.23 -5.18 13.88
C THR A 47 15.91 -5.90 14.18
N GLU A 48 15.84 -6.56 15.32
CA GLU A 48 14.61 -7.20 15.81
C GLU A 48 13.41 -6.24 15.81
N LYS A 49 13.66 -4.98 16.20
CA LYS A 49 12.64 -3.92 16.20
C LYS A 49 12.11 -3.63 14.79
N VAL A 50 12.98 -3.59 13.79
CA VAL A 50 12.63 -3.38 12.38
C VAL A 50 11.88 -4.58 11.83
N GLU A 51 12.33 -5.80 12.13
CA GLU A 51 11.64 -7.02 11.70
C GLU A 51 10.23 -7.11 12.31
N LYS A 52 10.10 -6.84 13.60
CA LYS A 52 8.80 -6.79 14.27
C LYS A 52 7.86 -5.74 13.65
N ALA A 53 8.39 -4.57 13.31
CA ALA A 53 7.61 -3.53 12.64
C ALA A 53 7.12 -3.97 11.26
N ARG A 54 7.96 -4.59 10.44
CA ARG A 54 7.59 -5.13 9.12
C ARG A 54 6.55 -6.25 9.21
N LYS A 55 6.73 -7.18 10.16
CA LYS A 55 5.74 -8.22 10.44
C LYS A 55 4.38 -7.60 10.80
N GLY A 56 4.36 -6.59 11.66
CA GLY A 56 3.13 -5.88 12.02
C GLY A 56 2.46 -5.19 10.82
N VAL A 57 3.25 -4.55 9.94
CA VAL A 57 2.71 -3.96 8.71
C VAL A 57 2.10 -5.02 7.80
N MET A 58 2.77 -6.16 7.62
CA MET A 58 2.23 -7.27 6.83
C MET A 58 0.93 -7.83 7.43
N GLU A 59 0.87 -8.00 8.75
CA GLU A 59 -0.36 -8.42 9.43
C GLU A 59 -1.53 -7.45 9.16
N PHE A 60 -1.31 -6.14 9.23
CA PHE A 60 -2.35 -5.14 8.93
C PHE A 60 -2.80 -5.19 7.47
N LEU A 61 -1.86 -5.28 6.53
CA LEU A 61 -2.21 -5.36 5.11
C LEU A 61 -2.99 -6.64 4.78
N LEU A 62 -2.63 -7.76 5.41
CA LEU A 62 -3.26 -9.05 5.17
C LEU A 62 -4.54 -9.26 5.97
N ALA A 63 -4.80 -8.46 7.01
CA ALA A 63 -6.00 -8.58 7.85
C ALA A 63 -7.28 -8.59 7.01
N ASN A 64 -7.41 -7.67 6.07
CA ASN A 64 -8.57 -7.52 5.19
C ASN A 64 -8.32 -7.97 3.75
N HIS A 65 -7.08 -8.29 3.39
CA HIS A 65 -6.78 -8.75 2.02
C HIS A 65 -7.41 -10.12 1.75
N PRO A 66 -8.17 -10.30 0.65
CA PRO A 66 -8.86 -11.56 0.37
C PRO A 66 -7.87 -12.67 -0.01
N LEU A 67 -8.25 -13.92 0.19
CA LEU A 67 -7.48 -15.10 -0.20
C LEU A 67 -7.71 -15.47 -1.68
N ASP A 68 -7.61 -14.49 -2.55
CA ASP A 68 -7.97 -14.59 -3.97
C ASP A 68 -6.76 -14.87 -4.88
N CYS A 69 -5.57 -15.14 -4.35
CA CYS A 69 -4.35 -15.28 -5.16
C CYS A 69 -4.52 -16.22 -6.37
N PRO A 70 -5.20 -17.37 -6.29
CA PRO A 70 -5.38 -18.26 -7.45
C PRO A 70 -6.20 -17.68 -8.58
N VAL A 71 -7.04 -16.67 -8.30
CA VAL A 71 -7.93 -16.02 -9.28
C VAL A 71 -7.63 -14.52 -9.43
N CYS A 72 -6.51 -14.06 -8.88
CA CYS A 72 -6.07 -12.68 -8.95
C CYS A 72 -5.14 -12.48 -10.13
N ASP A 73 -5.41 -11.48 -10.97
CA ASP A 73 -4.59 -11.17 -12.14
C ASP A 73 -3.13 -10.79 -11.79
N GLN A 74 -2.89 -10.29 -10.56
CA GLN A 74 -1.56 -9.97 -10.04
C GLN A 74 -0.81 -11.20 -9.48
N GLY A 75 -1.48 -12.35 -9.38
CA GLY A 75 -0.87 -13.57 -8.79
C GLY A 75 0.38 -14.01 -9.55
N GLY A 76 1.47 -14.33 -8.84
CA GLY A 76 2.75 -14.72 -9.38
C GLY A 76 3.75 -13.58 -9.66
N GLU A 77 3.28 -12.33 -9.74
CA GLU A 77 4.13 -11.13 -9.89
C GLU A 77 3.73 -10.03 -8.89
N CYS A 78 3.30 -10.43 -7.71
CA CYS A 78 2.71 -9.56 -6.70
C CYS A 78 3.69 -9.23 -5.58
N ASP A 79 4.06 -7.95 -5.46
CA ASP A 79 4.91 -7.45 -4.37
C ASP A 79 4.35 -7.82 -2.98
N LEU A 80 3.01 -7.88 -2.83
CA LEU A 80 2.39 -8.26 -1.56
C LEU A 80 2.62 -9.74 -1.24
N GLN A 81 2.52 -10.63 -2.23
CA GLN A 81 2.84 -12.06 -2.06
C GLN A 81 4.31 -12.24 -1.66
N ASP A 82 5.23 -11.64 -2.42
CA ASP A 82 6.67 -11.78 -2.18
C ASP A 82 7.07 -11.26 -0.81
N GLN A 83 6.60 -10.07 -0.44
CA GLN A 83 6.89 -9.50 0.87
C GLN A 83 6.16 -10.23 2.01
N SER A 84 4.99 -10.81 1.76
CA SER A 84 4.30 -11.67 2.72
C SER A 84 5.07 -12.94 3.02
N MET A 85 5.63 -13.59 2.01
CA MET A 85 6.46 -14.78 2.18
C MET A 85 7.76 -14.47 2.93
N PHE A 86 8.34 -13.28 2.70
CA PHE A 86 9.62 -12.93 3.31
C PHE A 86 9.50 -12.35 4.72
N TYR A 87 8.50 -11.50 4.98
CA TYR A 87 8.34 -10.77 6.25
C TYR A 87 7.10 -11.15 7.04
N GLY A 88 6.17 -11.86 6.42
CA GLY A 88 4.90 -12.23 7.04
C GLY A 88 5.02 -13.33 8.09
N ILE A 89 3.89 -13.72 8.60
CA ILE A 89 3.71 -14.87 9.50
C ILE A 89 2.75 -15.86 8.86
N ASP A 90 2.86 -17.11 9.22
CA ASP A 90 2.08 -18.23 8.68
C ASP A 90 0.62 -18.26 9.17
N LYS A 91 0.29 -17.48 10.21
CA LYS A 91 -1.05 -17.45 10.83
C LYS A 91 -1.54 -16.04 11.05
N SER A 92 -2.81 -15.81 10.76
CA SER A 92 -3.49 -14.57 11.15
C SER A 92 -3.90 -14.61 12.62
N ARG A 93 -3.70 -13.51 13.33
CA ARG A 93 -4.24 -13.28 14.68
C ARG A 93 -5.66 -12.70 14.64
N PHE A 94 -6.09 -12.20 13.49
CA PHE A 94 -7.41 -11.62 13.28
C PHE A 94 -8.43 -12.74 13.03
N LYS A 95 -9.54 -12.71 13.76
CA LYS A 95 -10.64 -13.67 13.67
C LYS A 95 -11.89 -13.07 13.03
N GLU A 96 -11.89 -11.76 12.84
CA GLU A 96 -12.97 -11.00 12.24
C GLU A 96 -13.09 -11.34 10.75
N ASN A 97 -14.29 -11.17 10.21
CA ASN A 97 -14.52 -11.31 8.78
C ASN A 97 -13.72 -10.27 8.01
N LYS A 98 -13.13 -10.69 6.90
CA LYS A 98 -12.42 -9.76 6.01
C LYS A 98 -13.40 -8.77 5.40
N ARG A 99 -12.95 -7.52 5.27
CA ARG A 99 -13.70 -6.45 4.62
C ARG A 99 -14.02 -6.85 3.17
N TYR A 100 -15.24 -6.58 2.76
CA TYR A 100 -15.68 -6.64 1.38
C TYR A 100 -16.06 -5.24 0.88
N VAL A 101 -15.64 -4.89 -0.31
CA VAL A 101 -15.98 -3.63 -0.98
C VAL A 101 -16.65 -3.98 -2.30
N PRO A 102 -17.88 -3.49 -2.57
CA PRO A 102 -18.54 -3.67 -3.85
C PRO A 102 -17.70 -3.11 -5.00
N GLU A 103 -17.75 -3.77 -6.14
CA GLU A 103 -17.13 -3.27 -7.37
C GLU A 103 -17.84 -1.99 -7.82
N LYS A 104 -17.05 -1.02 -8.30
CA LYS A 104 -17.55 0.25 -8.83
C LYS A 104 -17.25 0.31 -10.32
N TYR A 105 -18.21 0.77 -11.08
CA TYR A 105 -18.01 1.02 -12.50
C TYR A 105 -17.15 2.30 -12.67
N MET A 106 -16.01 2.17 -13.30
CA MET A 106 -15.06 3.26 -13.53
C MET A 106 -14.89 3.61 -15.01
N GLY A 107 -15.69 3.03 -15.88
CA GLY A 107 -15.62 3.22 -17.33
C GLY A 107 -15.44 1.90 -18.08
N PRO A 108 -15.46 1.93 -19.42
CA PRO A 108 -15.40 0.71 -20.23
C PRO A 108 -14.01 0.06 -20.28
N LEU A 109 -12.96 0.79 -19.95
CA LEU A 109 -11.56 0.35 -20.11
C LEU A 109 -10.91 -0.05 -18.78
N ILE A 110 -11.44 0.40 -17.64
CA ILE A 110 -10.82 0.18 -16.32
C ILE A 110 -11.78 -0.61 -15.43
N LYS A 111 -11.30 -1.75 -14.97
CA LYS A 111 -11.95 -2.55 -13.93
C LYS A 111 -11.15 -2.46 -12.63
N THR A 112 -11.82 -2.27 -11.51
CA THR A 112 -11.20 -2.25 -10.20
C THR A 112 -11.73 -3.38 -9.33
N GLN A 113 -10.88 -3.87 -8.43
CA GLN A 113 -11.26 -4.82 -7.39
C GLN A 113 -10.81 -4.26 -6.03
N MET A 114 -11.63 -3.37 -5.47
CA MET A 114 -11.30 -2.62 -4.27
C MET A 114 -11.06 -3.50 -3.05
N THR A 115 -11.68 -4.66 -2.97
CA THR A 115 -11.41 -5.63 -1.90
C THR A 115 -9.94 -6.06 -1.85
N ARG A 116 -9.24 -6.08 -3.00
CA ARG A 116 -7.80 -6.41 -3.10
C ARG A 116 -6.88 -5.22 -2.92
N CYS A 117 -7.42 -4.01 -2.84
CA CYS A 117 -6.65 -2.78 -2.75
C CYS A 117 -5.93 -2.68 -1.39
N ILE A 118 -4.63 -2.40 -1.41
CA ILE A 118 -3.81 -2.14 -0.21
C ILE A 118 -3.67 -0.64 0.13
N HIS A 119 -4.44 0.21 -0.52
CA HIS A 119 -4.49 1.66 -0.31
C HIS A 119 -3.12 2.36 -0.43
N CYS A 120 -2.26 1.87 -1.32
CA CYS A 120 -0.92 2.45 -1.53
C CYS A 120 -0.93 3.81 -2.23
N THR A 121 -2.05 4.22 -2.81
CA THR A 121 -2.28 5.49 -3.52
C THR A 121 -1.40 5.72 -4.76
N ARG A 122 -0.69 4.71 -5.27
CA ARG A 122 0.13 4.84 -6.48
C ARG A 122 -0.71 5.25 -7.69
N CYS A 123 -1.89 4.66 -7.88
CA CYS A 123 -2.79 4.98 -8.98
C CYS A 123 -3.25 6.45 -8.97
N ILE A 124 -3.63 6.98 -7.81
CA ILE A 124 -4.03 8.39 -7.67
C ILE A 124 -2.87 9.31 -8.04
N ARG A 125 -1.70 9.08 -7.47
CA ARG A 125 -0.51 9.90 -7.73
C ARG A 125 -0.05 9.79 -9.18
N PHE A 126 -0.14 8.61 -9.80
CA PHE A 126 0.13 8.45 -11.21
C PHE A 126 -0.87 9.27 -12.05
N ALA A 127 -2.17 9.13 -11.78
CA ALA A 127 -3.20 9.88 -12.49
C ALA A 127 -2.95 11.40 -12.40
N THR A 128 -2.70 11.93 -11.21
CA THR A 128 -2.53 13.38 -11.01
C THR A 128 -1.17 13.92 -11.47
N GLU A 129 -0.07 13.20 -11.20
CA GLU A 129 1.29 13.72 -11.38
C GLU A 129 1.88 13.40 -12.77
N VAL A 130 1.50 12.26 -13.34
CA VAL A 130 2.03 11.79 -14.63
C VAL A 130 1.03 11.99 -15.75
N ALA A 131 -0.22 11.54 -15.58
CA ALA A 131 -1.25 11.64 -16.60
C ALA A 131 -1.98 13.00 -16.59
N GLY A 132 -1.87 13.79 -15.53
CA GLY A 132 -2.56 15.09 -15.41
C GLY A 132 -4.07 15.00 -15.21
N VAL A 133 -4.56 13.83 -14.79
CA VAL A 133 -5.99 13.52 -14.60
C VAL A 133 -6.33 13.52 -13.11
N THR A 134 -7.37 14.23 -12.72
CA THR A 134 -7.78 14.39 -11.31
C THR A 134 -9.08 13.67 -10.95
N GLU A 135 -9.57 12.79 -11.81
CA GLU A 135 -10.84 12.10 -11.63
C GLU A 135 -10.78 11.00 -10.54
N LEU A 136 -9.59 10.45 -10.30
CA LEU A 136 -9.37 9.39 -9.31
C LEU A 136 -8.91 9.97 -7.98
N GLY A 137 -9.56 9.56 -6.89
CA GLY A 137 -9.24 10.02 -5.55
C GLY A 137 -9.41 8.96 -4.47
N ALA A 138 -9.10 9.33 -3.23
CA ALA A 138 -9.37 8.51 -2.05
C ALA A 138 -10.54 9.12 -1.27
N ILE A 139 -11.55 8.31 -1.00
CA ILE A 139 -12.74 8.70 -0.22
C ILE A 139 -12.72 7.92 1.09
N GLY A 140 -13.19 8.55 2.16
CA GLY A 140 -13.19 7.96 3.50
C GLY A 140 -11.81 7.94 4.16
N ARG A 141 -11.70 7.21 5.26
CA ARG A 141 -10.47 7.07 6.04
C ARG A 141 -10.44 5.75 6.81
N GLY A 142 -9.23 5.31 7.19
CA GLY A 142 -9.05 4.05 7.92
C GLY A 142 -9.56 2.87 7.12
N GLU A 143 -10.32 2.00 7.75
CA GLU A 143 -10.90 0.81 7.11
C GLU A 143 -11.94 1.14 6.03
N SER A 144 -12.58 2.31 6.13
CA SER A 144 -13.58 2.78 5.17
C SER A 144 -12.98 3.55 3.99
N MET A 145 -11.65 3.62 3.87
CA MET A 145 -11.01 4.28 2.74
C MET A 145 -11.17 3.47 1.46
N GLU A 146 -11.58 4.13 0.39
CA GLU A 146 -11.73 3.56 -0.95
C GLU A 146 -11.08 4.45 -1.99
N ILE A 147 -10.50 3.83 -3.02
CA ILE A 147 -10.00 4.53 -4.19
C ILE A 147 -11.12 4.49 -5.24
N THR A 148 -11.61 5.65 -5.62
CA THR A 148 -12.76 5.75 -6.53
C THR A 148 -12.79 7.12 -7.21
N THR A 149 -13.70 7.28 -8.15
CA THR A 149 -14.01 8.56 -8.78
C THR A 149 -14.98 9.38 -7.92
N TYR A 150 -14.94 10.68 -8.09
CA TYR A 150 -15.86 11.56 -7.38
C TYR A 150 -17.31 11.39 -7.86
N LEU A 151 -18.24 11.20 -6.93
CA LEU A 151 -19.67 10.97 -7.19
C LEU A 151 -19.94 9.77 -8.12
N GLU A 152 -19.10 8.75 -8.10
CA GLU A 152 -19.26 7.52 -8.92
C GLU A 152 -19.35 7.80 -10.43
N LYS A 153 -18.84 8.93 -10.89
CA LYS A 153 -18.71 9.20 -12.32
C LYS A 153 -17.75 8.21 -12.97
N SER A 154 -18.05 7.83 -14.21
CA SER A 154 -17.06 7.09 -15.01
C SER A 154 -15.84 7.96 -15.29
N MET A 155 -14.68 7.33 -15.41
CA MET A 155 -13.49 8.04 -15.89
C MET A 155 -13.66 8.29 -17.39
N GLU A 156 -13.56 9.56 -17.77
CA GLU A 156 -13.72 10.00 -19.15
C GLU A 156 -12.37 10.35 -19.80
N SER A 157 -11.28 10.16 -19.07
CA SER A 157 -9.93 10.44 -19.57
C SER A 157 -9.50 9.40 -20.61
N GLU A 158 -8.67 9.81 -21.53
CA GLU A 158 -8.04 8.96 -22.58
C GLU A 158 -6.83 8.15 -22.06
N MET A 159 -6.74 7.90 -20.75
CA MET A 159 -5.67 7.09 -20.17
C MET A 159 -5.75 5.65 -20.59
#